data_87372f5aadf9ff7fd5761ed165fdf178
#
_entry.id   87372f5aadf9ff7fd5761ed165fdf178
#
_cell.length_a   1.000
_cell.length_b   1.000
_cell.length_c   1.000
_cell.angle_alpha   90.00
_cell.angle_beta   90.00
_cell.angle_gamma   90.00
#
_symmetry.space_group_name_H-M   'P 1'
#
loop_
_entity.id
_entity.type
_entity.pdbx_description
1 polymer ?
#
loop_
_entity_poly.entity_id
_entity_poly.type
_entity_poly.pdbx_seq_one_letter_code
_entity_poly.pdbx_strand_id
1 'polypeptide(L)'
;MRIKFLAGLDHFVSLTNKIAKFCKNINGKFLGTISTVIICCTIVSYLGTDALKNIPIVKSAYYDTIVANFPQFVNFLSADIGKVVFLILLLAVIICYLFRKLHRPFVLLMAHSTMGHDLSKLNDSFRKSFWIAKKSIGNQLPSQHASEDQVVDVIREQDKSFQKIRANCWQSTVFYYGVAHTPLIFRLGYQWGQTKVIHFLHRFRPTEDEQEFKALPEYYVEEKMAFLHSDRLDEPNFSLQSKHLLVSIATTYPIKEEDLSYIDPTNTMIRYNIQVDRMGYDFFNSNQKIRSYADRIIDDLRKLVRERGIETIHFVISSSVPFTFYLAQQMNTNQFSKIIVYHFERGKYTWGIDVTESDERKSVKWAGIIEEQMN
;
A
#
# COMPACT_ATOMS: atom_id res chain seq x y z
N MET A 1 26.65 5.95 -42.99
CA MET A 1 26.27 7.06 -42.09
C MET A 1 25.21 6.64 -41.01
N ARG A 2 24.19 5.87 -41.34
CA ARG A 2 23.17 5.39 -40.37
C ARG A 2 23.72 4.60 -39.16
N ILE A 3 24.72 3.73 -39.35
CA ILE A 3 25.27 2.88 -38.27
C ILE A 3 26.02 3.69 -37.20
N LYS A 4 26.77 4.76 -37.61
CA LYS A 4 27.46 5.62 -36.66
C LYS A 4 26.49 6.50 -35.84
N PHE A 5 25.34 6.85 -36.43
CA PHE A 5 24.30 7.62 -35.74
C PHE A 5 23.60 6.78 -34.66
N LEU A 6 23.28 5.50 -34.96
CA LEU A 6 22.68 4.56 -34.00
C LEU A 6 23.62 4.28 -32.84
N ALA A 7 24.92 4.05 -33.09
CA ALA A 7 25.89 3.83 -32.01
C ALA A 7 26.04 5.06 -31.09
N GLY A 8 25.92 6.27 -31.66
CA GLY A 8 25.92 7.54 -30.88
C GLY A 8 24.65 7.65 -30.02
N LEU A 9 23.50 7.20 -30.53
CA LEU A 9 22.23 7.24 -29.82
C LEU A 9 22.25 6.25 -28.63
N ASP A 10 22.78 5.04 -28.82
CA ASP A 10 22.91 4.04 -27.75
C ASP A 10 23.87 4.50 -26.66
N HIS A 11 24.97 5.18 -27.04
CA HIS A 11 25.89 5.75 -26.07
C HIS A 11 25.24 6.91 -25.28
N PHE A 12 24.47 7.76 -25.96
CA PHE A 12 23.71 8.84 -25.32
C PHE A 12 22.64 8.29 -24.36
N VAL A 13 21.87 7.26 -24.76
CA VAL A 13 20.88 6.59 -23.90
C VAL A 13 21.56 5.92 -22.71
N SER A 14 22.71 5.27 -22.91
CA SER A 14 23.50 4.68 -21.81
C SER A 14 24.00 5.75 -20.84
N LEU A 15 24.49 6.87 -21.34
CA LEU A 15 24.96 7.99 -20.53
C LEU A 15 23.83 8.65 -19.75
N THR A 16 22.68 8.86 -20.38
CA THR A 16 21.49 9.42 -19.71
C THR A 16 20.98 8.50 -18.61
N ASN A 17 20.99 7.18 -18.81
CA ASN A 17 20.63 6.20 -17.79
C ASN A 17 21.61 6.18 -16.60
N LYS A 18 22.93 6.33 -16.86
CA LYS A 18 23.94 6.46 -15.79
C LYS A 18 23.75 7.75 -14.99
N ILE A 19 23.50 8.87 -15.66
CA ILE A 19 23.22 10.15 -15.00
C ILE A 19 21.92 10.07 -14.20
N ALA A 20 20.86 9.48 -14.74
CA ALA A 20 19.60 9.28 -14.05
C ALA A 20 19.76 8.42 -12.78
N LYS A 21 20.56 7.36 -12.87
CA LYS A 21 20.89 6.50 -11.71
C LYS A 21 21.72 7.24 -10.65
N PHE A 22 22.67 8.05 -11.07
CA PHE A 22 23.47 8.92 -10.19
C PHE A 22 22.60 9.98 -9.50
N CYS A 23 21.76 10.70 -10.25
CA CYS A 23 20.86 11.69 -9.70
C CYS A 23 19.80 11.10 -8.76
N LYS A 24 19.35 9.85 -9.01
CA LYS A 24 18.42 9.13 -8.14
C LYS A 24 19.03 8.78 -6.78
N ASN A 25 20.33 8.51 -6.74
CA ASN A 25 21.07 8.15 -5.51
C ASN A 25 21.50 9.37 -4.68
N ILE A 26 21.45 10.59 -5.23
CA ILE A 26 21.78 11.80 -4.47
C ILE A 26 20.64 12.10 -3.49
N ASN A 27 20.94 12.05 -2.20
CA ASN A 27 19.98 12.39 -1.15
C ASN A 27 19.49 13.84 -1.35
N GLY A 28 18.16 14.05 -1.29
CA GLY A 28 17.55 15.39 -1.48
C GLY A 28 18.06 16.44 -0.47
N LYS A 29 18.49 16.02 0.73
CA LYS A 29 19.15 16.88 1.73
C LYS A 29 20.51 17.35 1.22
N PHE A 30 21.29 16.49 0.57
CA PHE A 30 22.60 16.82 0.01
C PHE A 30 22.48 17.85 -1.13
N LEU A 31 21.52 17.66 -2.04
CA LEU A 31 21.20 18.64 -3.10
C LEU A 31 20.74 19.98 -2.52
N GLY A 32 19.91 19.95 -1.49
CA GLY A 32 19.48 21.15 -0.78
C GLY A 32 20.65 21.89 -0.14
N THR A 33 21.57 21.16 0.48
CA THR A 33 22.79 21.73 1.09
C THR A 33 23.69 22.37 0.03
N ILE A 34 23.95 21.66 -1.09
CA ILE A 34 24.74 22.22 -2.21
C ILE A 34 24.08 23.46 -2.79
N SER A 35 22.76 23.44 -3.04
CA SER A 35 22.03 24.61 -3.54
C SER A 35 22.12 25.80 -2.59
N THR A 36 21.99 25.56 -1.28
CA THR A 36 22.11 26.60 -0.25
C THR A 36 23.52 27.19 -0.23
N VAL A 37 24.55 26.34 -0.28
CA VAL A 37 25.96 26.79 -0.36
C VAL A 37 26.19 27.62 -1.59
N ILE A 38 25.70 27.18 -2.75
CA ILE A 38 25.86 27.93 -4.03
C ILE A 38 25.17 29.29 -3.95
N ILE A 39 23.93 29.34 -3.43
CA ILE A 39 23.18 30.59 -3.25
C ILE A 39 23.93 31.54 -2.29
N CYS A 40 24.38 31.02 -1.15
CA CYS A 40 25.17 31.81 -0.21
C CYS A 40 26.44 32.36 -0.82
N CYS A 41 27.17 31.51 -1.57
CA CYS A 41 28.38 31.96 -2.27
C CYS A 41 28.11 33.03 -3.35
N THR A 42 27.00 32.90 -4.07
CA THR A 42 26.58 33.88 -5.07
C THR A 42 26.22 35.22 -4.40
N ILE A 43 25.47 35.21 -3.32
CA ILE A 43 25.09 36.41 -2.56
C ILE A 43 26.33 37.10 -2.02
N VAL A 44 27.30 36.36 -1.49
CA VAL A 44 28.51 36.92 -0.91
C VAL A 44 29.43 37.49 -2.00
N SER A 45 29.52 36.85 -3.15
CA SER A 45 30.31 37.36 -4.30
C SER A 45 29.77 38.67 -4.84
N TYR A 46 28.47 38.94 -4.71
CA TYR A 46 27.81 40.16 -5.17
C TYR A 46 27.67 41.26 -4.10
N LEU A 47 27.43 40.87 -2.85
CA LEU A 47 27.03 41.79 -1.76
C LEU A 47 28.09 41.96 -0.67
N GLY A 48 29.18 41.17 -0.72
CA GLY A 48 30.24 41.19 0.29
C GLY A 48 29.87 40.33 1.54
N THR A 49 30.88 40.13 2.40
CA THR A 49 30.77 39.23 3.57
C THR A 49 29.77 39.69 4.64
N ASP A 50 29.43 40.97 4.67
CA ASP A 50 28.52 41.52 5.68
C ASP A 50 27.04 41.13 5.46
N ALA A 51 26.68 40.81 4.20
CA ALA A 51 25.32 40.34 3.90
C ALA A 51 25.00 38.94 4.50
N LEU A 52 26.02 38.11 4.68
CA LEU A 52 25.85 36.76 5.27
C LEU A 52 25.46 36.78 6.75
N LYS A 53 25.89 37.81 7.50
CA LYS A 53 25.63 37.90 8.93
C LYS A 53 24.12 37.99 9.25
N ASN A 54 23.32 38.43 8.30
CA ASN A 54 21.89 38.67 8.47
C ASN A 54 20.99 37.57 7.92
N ILE A 55 21.56 36.48 7.35
CA ILE A 55 20.78 35.35 6.82
C ILE A 55 20.57 34.29 7.92
N PRO A 56 19.33 34.03 8.40
CA PRO A 56 19.05 33.11 9.51
C PRO A 56 19.54 31.68 9.29
N ILE A 57 19.64 31.23 8.03
CA ILE A 57 20.05 29.87 7.64
C ILE A 57 21.55 29.63 7.86
N VAL A 58 22.38 30.66 7.91
CA VAL A 58 23.84 30.56 8.02
C VAL A 58 24.30 30.48 9.50
N LYS A 59 23.42 30.65 10.47
CA LYS A 59 23.72 30.48 11.92
C LYS A 59 23.82 29.01 12.36
N SER A 60 23.95 28.07 11.45
CA SER A 60 24.15 26.64 11.77
C SER A 60 25.61 26.32 12.08
N ALA A 61 25.87 25.17 12.72
CA ALA A 61 27.19 24.67 13.15
C ALA A 61 28.32 24.63 12.09
N TYR A 62 28.02 24.96 10.85
CA TYR A 62 28.99 25.03 9.73
C TYR A 62 29.51 26.44 9.44
N TYR A 63 29.01 27.47 10.13
CA TYR A 63 29.33 28.86 9.85
C TYR A 63 30.84 29.14 9.98
N ASP A 64 31.44 28.68 11.08
CA ASP A 64 32.87 28.92 11.35
C ASP A 64 33.79 28.23 10.34
N THR A 65 33.43 27.04 9.88
CA THR A 65 34.18 26.30 8.87
C THR A 65 34.09 26.97 7.49
N ILE A 66 32.91 27.49 7.15
CA ILE A 66 32.71 28.21 5.88
C ILE A 66 33.46 29.53 5.89
N VAL A 67 33.40 30.28 6.99
CA VAL A 67 34.07 31.59 7.12
C VAL A 67 35.58 31.47 7.11
N ALA A 68 36.17 30.46 7.78
CA ALA A 68 37.61 30.24 7.81
C ALA A 68 38.22 29.93 6.43
N ASN A 69 37.49 29.19 5.60
CA ASN A 69 37.95 28.82 4.24
C ASN A 69 37.47 29.80 3.14
N PHE A 70 36.67 30.78 3.51
CA PHE A 70 35.99 31.67 2.60
C PHE A 70 36.92 32.54 1.74
N PRO A 71 38.00 33.13 2.26
CA PRO A 71 38.90 33.97 1.43
C PRO A 71 39.55 33.21 0.29
N GLN A 72 39.93 31.95 0.49
CA GLN A 72 40.50 31.10 -0.57
C GLN A 72 39.45 30.76 -1.64
N PHE A 73 38.22 30.54 -1.24
CA PHE A 73 37.08 30.26 -2.14
C PHE A 73 36.68 31.48 -2.94
N VAL A 74 36.68 32.69 -2.36
CA VAL A 74 36.40 33.94 -3.05
C VAL A 74 37.51 34.24 -4.06
N ASN A 75 38.79 34.05 -3.71
CA ASN A 75 39.90 34.21 -4.63
C ASN A 75 39.82 33.21 -5.80
N PHE A 76 39.42 31.97 -5.56
CA PHE A 76 39.17 31.00 -6.62
C PHE A 76 38.03 31.44 -7.55
N LEU A 77 36.90 31.92 -7.01
CA LEU A 77 35.77 32.37 -7.80
C LEU A 77 36.04 33.68 -8.57
N SER A 78 36.98 34.53 -8.09
CA SER A 78 37.38 35.75 -8.81
C SER A 78 38.26 35.46 -10.02
N ALA A 79 38.94 34.32 -10.06
CA ALA A 79 39.65 33.86 -11.23
C ALA A 79 38.66 33.39 -12.32
N ASP A 80 38.98 33.66 -13.58
CA ASP A 80 38.09 33.32 -14.71
C ASP A 80 37.81 31.81 -14.79
N ILE A 81 38.77 30.97 -14.40
CA ILE A 81 38.61 29.52 -14.29
C ILE A 81 37.59 29.18 -13.20
N GLY A 82 37.60 29.85 -12.06
CA GLY A 82 36.65 29.64 -10.97
C GLY A 82 35.20 29.97 -11.38
N LYS A 83 35.01 31.04 -12.13
CA LYS A 83 33.69 31.42 -12.66
C LYS A 83 33.13 30.36 -13.61
N VAL A 84 33.97 29.82 -14.50
CA VAL A 84 33.60 28.78 -15.45
C VAL A 84 33.23 27.48 -14.70
N VAL A 85 34.04 27.05 -13.73
CA VAL A 85 33.77 25.88 -12.91
C VAL A 85 32.47 26.05 -12.12
N PHE A 86 32.25 27.24 -11.55
CA PHE A 86 31.01 27.54 -10.81
C PHE A 86 29.77 27.45 -11.73
N LEU A 87 29.85 28.02 -12.95
CA LEU A 87 28.76 27.96 -13.92
C LEU A 87 28.44 26.52 -14.34
N ILE A 88 29.46 25.69 -14.55
CA ILE A 88 29.29 24.27 -14.88
C ILE A 88 28.60 23.53 -13.72
N LEU A 89 29.01 23.77 -12.47
CA LEU A 89 28.38 23.17 -11.30
C LEU A 89 26.92 23.61 -11.14
N LEU A 90 26.64 24.90 -11.33
CA LEU A 90 25.28 25.43 -11.29
C LEU A 90 24.41 24.80 -12.38
N LEU A 91 24.91 24.70 -13.59
CA LEU A 91 24.23 24.06 -14.71
C LEU A 91 23.95 22.55 -14.40
N ALA A 92 24.94 21.85 -13.85
CA ALA A 92 24.79 20.47 -13.44
C ALA A 92 23.69 20.29 -12.37
N VAL A 93 23.61 21.16 -11.36
CA VAL A 93 22.55 21.18 -10.36
C VAL A 93 21.18 21.43 -10.99
N ILE A 94 21.09 22.41 -11.89
CA ILE A 94 19.83 22.69 -12.60
C ILE A 94 19.41 21.49 -13.46
N ILE A 95 20.34 20.89 -14.18
CA ILE A 95 20.10 19.70 -15.00
C ILE A 95 19.62 18.55 -14.09
N CYS A 96 20.30 18.27 -12.97
CA CYS A 96 19.89 17.23 -12.02
C CYS A 96 18.51 17.50 -11.44
N TYR A 97 18.19 18.75 -11.11
CA TYR A 97 16.86 19.14 -10.61
C TYR A 97 15.79 18.93 -11.68
N LEU A 98 16.02 19.36 -12.92
CA LEU A 98 15.11 19.19 -14.04
C LEU A 98 14.92 17.69 -14.36
N PHE A 99 16.00 16.91 -14.39
CA PHE A 99 15.94 15.46 -14.59
C PHE A 99 15.09 14.79 -13.50
N ARG A 100 15.30 15.15 -12.24
CA ARG A 100 14.52 14.60 -11.13
C ARG A 100 13.04 14.99 -11.24
N LYS A 101 12.73 16.20 -11.70
CA LYS A 101 11.36 16.66 -11.87
C LYS A 101 10.68 16.01 -13.09
N LEU A 102 11.39 15.87 -14.21
CA LEU A 102 10.87 15.33 -15.46
C LEU A 102 10.79 13.78 -15.45
N HIS A 103 11.69 13.11 -14.72
CA HIS A 103 11.76 11.64 -14.66
C HIS A 103 11.09 11.06 -13.41
N ARG A 104 10.07 11.73 -12.88
CA ARG A 104 9.23 11.11 -11.85
C ARG A 104 8.59 9.85 -12.44
N PRO A 105 8.68 8.70 -11.76
CA PRO A 105 8.01 7.50 -12.26
C PRO A 105 6.51 7.72 -12.28
N PHE A 106 5.88 7.21 -13.33
CA PHE A 106 4.44 7.19 -13.45
C PHE A 106 3.86 6.05 -12.61
N VAL A 107 2.86 6.34 -11.80
CA VAL A 107 2.17 5.37 -10.96
C VAL A 107 0.67 5.43 -11.19
N LEU A 108 0.05 4.26 -11.18
CA LEU A 108 -1.39 4.13 -11.15
C LEU A 108 -1.84 3.98 -9.69
N LEU A 109 -2.70 4.88 -9.26
CA LEU A 109 -3.23 4.90 -7.91
C LEU A 109 -4.68 4.42 -7.91
N MET A 110 -4.92 3.22 -7.37
CA MET A 110 -6.24 2.66 -7.19
C MET A 110 -6.83 3.13 -5.86
N ALA A 111 -7.85 3.95 -5.93
CA ALA A 111 -8.57 4.50 -4.79
C ALA A 111 -9.89 3.75 -4.60
N HIS A 112 -10.00 2.91 -3.57
CA HIS A 112 -11.18 2.10 -3.29
C HIS A 112 -11.99 2.72 -2.15
N SER A 113 -13.20 3.19 -2.45
CA SER A 113 -14.10 3.79 -1.46
C SER A 113 -15.51 3.26 -1.63
N THR A 114 -16.01 2.58 -0.60
CA THR A 114 -17.41 2.14 -0.51
C THR A 114 -18.10 2.62 0.76
N MET A 115 -17.34 3.24 1.68
CA MET A 115 -17.85 3.75 2.96
C MET A 115 -17.99 5.27 3.01
N GLY A 116 -17.90 5.96 1.87
CA GLY A 116 -18.08 7.41 1.78
C GLY A 116 -16.95 8.26 2.38
N HIS A 117 -15.82 7.67 2.71
CA HIS A 117 -14.68 8.42 3.24
C HIS A 117 -13.93 9.20 2.14
N ASP A 118 -13.47 10.40 2.52
CA ASP A 118 -12.60 11.19 1.64
C ASP A 118 -11.23 10.54 1.48
N LEU A 119 -10.89 10.20 0.25
CA LEU A 119 -9.60 9.64 -0.14
C LEU A 119 -8.65 10.69 -0.75
N SER A 120 -8.87 11.98 -0.52
CA SER A 120 -8.05 13.05 -1.10
C SER A 120 -6.73 13.27 -0.35
N LYS A 121 -6.66 12.93 0.93
CA LYS A 121 -5.51 13.19 1.82
C LYS A 121 -4.36 12.20 1.58
N LEU A 122 -3.61 12.43 0.51
CA LEU A 122 -2.36 11.72 0.23
C LEU A 122 -1.18 12.49 0.80
N ASN A 123 -0.21 11.79 1.34
CA ASN A 123 1.02 12.39 1.86
C ASN A 123 1.76 13.20 0.78
N ASP A 124 2.18 14.40 1.14
CA ASP A 124 2.84 15.34 0.22
C ASP A 124 4.13 14.81 -0.38
N SER A 125 4.91 14.04 0.38
CA SER A 125 6.15 13.45 -0.15
C SER A 125 5.86 12.41 -1.23
N PHE A 126 4.76 11.65 -1.09
CA PHE A 126 4.30 10.74 -2.14
C PHE A 126 3.88 11.49 -3.39
N ARG A 127 3.07 12.55 -3.26
CA ARG A 127 2.65 13.41 -4.39
C ARG A 127 3.83 14.03 -5.13
N LYS A 128 4.86 14.44 -4.40
CA LYS A 128 6.08 15.05 -4.98
C LYS A 128 6.98 14.03 -5.67
N SER A 129 6.88 12.75 -5.32
CA SER A 129 7.76 11.69 -5.83
C SER A 129 7.28 11.04 -7.12
N PHE A 130 5.99 11.13 -7.44
CA PHE A 130 5.39 10.39 -8.55
C PHE A 130 4.49 11.26 -9.44
N TRP A 131 4.39 10.89 -10.73
CA TRP A 131 3.28 11.29 -11.59
C TRP A 131 2.11 10.33 -11.36
N ILE A 132 0.99 10.84 -10.86
CA ILE A 132 -0.12 10.02 -10.35
C ILE A 132 -1.29 10.04 -11.32
N ALA A 133 -1.68 8.86 -11.85
CA ALA A 133 -3.00 8.65 -12.44
C ALA A 133 -3.90 7.99 -11.40
N LYS A 134 -4.85 8.73 -10.86
CA LYS A 134 -5.82 8.22 -9.89
C LYS A 134 -7.00 7.59 -10.62
N LYS A 135 -7.36 6.36 -10.22
CA LYS A 135 -8.57 5.64 -10.65
C LYS A 135 -9.38 5.25 -9.42
N SER A 136 -10.62 5.67 -9.38
CA SER A 136 -11.55 5.31 -8.32
C SER A 136 -12.20 3.95 -8.61
N ILE A 137 -12.41 3.17 -7.57
CA ILE A 137 -13.06 1.87 -7.60
C ILE A 137 -14.15 1.86 -6.54
N GLY A 138 -15.29 1.30 -6.90
CA GLY A 138 -16.46 1.14 -6.03
C GLY A 138 -17.32 2.40 -5.95
N ASN A 139 -18.59 2.15 -5.64
CA ASN A 139 -19.59 3.16 -5.32
C ASN A 139 -19.89 3.10 -3.82
N GLN A 140 -20.40 4.18 -3.28
CA GLN A 140 -20.78 4.24 -1.89
C GLN A 140 -21.98 3.31 -1.63
N LEU A 141 -21.82 2.40 -0.66
CA LEU A 141 -22.91 1.68 -0.05
C LEU A 141 -23.52 2.53 1.08
N PRO A 142 -24.83 2.44 1.31
CA PRO A 142 -25.42 3.01 2.51
C PRO A 142 -24.71 2.48 3.75
N SER A 143 -24.45 3.34 4.73
CA SER A 143 -23.81 2.97 5.98
C SER A 143 -24.66 2.03 6.85
N GLN A 144 -25.91 1.82 6.47
CA GLN A 144 -26.90 1.05 7.22
C GLN A 144 -27.88 0.37 6.26
N HIS A 145 -28.13 -0.93 6.50
CA HIS A 145 -29.14 -1.72 5.78
C HIS A 145 -28.99 -1.67 4.26
N ALA A 146 -27.80 -1.97 3.76
CA ALA A 146 -27.63 -2.18 2.33
C ALA A 146 -28.58 -3.29 1.86
N SER A 147 -29.40 -3.02 0.85
CA SER A 147 -30.21 -4.05 0.21
C SER A 147 -29.32 -4.94 -0.69
N GLU A 148 -29.83 -6.12 -1.02
CA GLU A 148 -29.13 -7.03 -1.93
C GLU A 148 -28.81 -6.35 -3.26
N ASP A 149 -29.79 -5.65 -3.86
CA ASP A 149 -29.57 -4.96 -5.12
C ASP A 149 -28.48 -3.89 -5.03
N GLN A 150 -28.40 -3.16 -3.92
CA GLN A 150 -27.33 -2.18 -3.69
C GLN A 150 -25.95 -2.84 -3.59
N VAL A 151 -25.85 -3.98 -2.90
CA VAL A 151 -24.60 -4.73 -2.80
C VAL A 151 -24.20 -5.28 -4.18
N VAL A 152 -25.14 -5.85 -4.93
CA VAL A 152 -24.93 -6.36 -6.29
C VAL A 152 -24.47 -5.23 -7.23
N ASP A 153 -25.08 -4.05 -7.16
CA ASP A 153 -24.71 -2.91 -8.00
C ASP A 153 -23.27 -2.42 -7.69
N VAL A 154 -22.90 -2.38 -6.41
CA VAL A 154 -21.52 -2.00 -6.02
C VAL A 154 -20.51 -3.04 -6.48
N ILE A 155 -20.83 -4.33 -6.39
CA ILE A 155 -19.99 -5.42 -6.91
C ILE A 155 -19.78 -5.23 -8.43
N ARG A 156 -20.88 -5.03 -9.18
CA ARG A 156 -20.84 -4.83 -10.63
C ARG A 156 -19.98 -3.64 -11.05
N GLU A 157 -20.14 -2.51 -10.37
CA GLU A 157 -19.33 -1.31 -10.67
C GLU A 157 -17.87 -1.47 -10.27
N GLN A 158 -17.59 -2.19 -9.17
CA GLN A 158 -16.24 -2.56 -8.79
C GLN A 158 -15.58 -3.42 -9.87
N ASP A 159 -16.26 -4.47 -10.31
CA ASP A 159 -15.75 -5.41 -11.30
C ASP A 159 -15.50 -4.73 -12.66
N LYS A 160 -16.42 -3.87 -13.11
CA LYS A 160 -16.22 -3.03 -14.31
C LYS A 160 -15.01 -2.11 -14.20
N SER A 161 -14.86 -1.44 -13.06
CA SER A 161 -13.74 -0.53 -12.79
C SER A 161 -12.43 -1.29 -12.74
N PHE A 162 -12.42 -2.45 -12.10
CA PHE A 162 -11.27 -3.34 -12.03
C PHE A 162 -10.82 -3.79 -13.42
N GLN A 163 -11.73 -4.26 -14.29
CA GLN A 163 -11.38 -4.69 -15.66
C GLN A 163 -10.76 -3.56 -16.47
N LYS A 164 -11.29 -2.33 -16.37
CA LYS A 164 -10.71 -1.14 -17.03
C LYS A 164 -9.30 -0.84 -16.52
N ILE A 165 -9.07 -0.98 -15.22
CA ILE A 165 -7.75 -0.74 -14.63
C ILE A 165 -6.78 -1.84 -15.06
N ARG A 166 -7.19 -3.09 -14.97
CA ARG A 166 -6.36 -4.25 -15.33
C ARG A 166 -5.91 -4.20 -16.79
N ALA A 167 -6.78 -3.81 -17.70
CA ALA A 167 -6.45 -3.66 -19.13
C ALA A 167 -5.35 -2.61 -19.40
N ASN A 168 -5.21 -1.61 -18.53
CA ASN A 168 -4.34 -0.45 -18.76
C ASN A 168 -3.13 -0.36 -17.81
N CYS A 169 -2.95 -1.29 -16.88
CA CYS A 169 -1.93 -1.15 -15.83
C CYS A 169 -0.59 -1.86 -16.09
N TRP A 170 -0.42 -2.55 -17.21
CA TRP A 170 0.71 -3.45 -17.45
C TRP A 170 2.10 -2.83 -17.29
N GLN A 171 2.25 -1.57 -17.70
CA GLN A 171 3.54 -0.85 -17.64
C GLN A 171 3.70 0.06 -16.42
N SER A 172 2.68 0.18 -15.58
CA SER A 172 2.67 1.14 -14.47
C SER A 172 2.92 0.44 -13.14
N THR A 173 3.67 1.05 -12.24
CA THR A 173 3.66 0.67 -10.82
C THR A 173 2.29 0.99 -10.25
N VAL A 174 1.67 0.01 -9.59
CA VAL A 174 0.31 0.16 -9.04
C VAL A 174 0.37 0.30 -7.53
N PHE A 175 -0.27 1.36 -7.03
CA PHE A 175 -0.53 1.56 -5.62
C PHE A 175 -2.02 1.39 -5.34
N TYR A 176 -2.34 0.68 -4.26
CA TYR A 176 -3.70 0.50 -3.78
C TYR A 176 -3.89 1.13 -2.41
N TYR A 177 -5.00 1.83 -2.23
CA TYR A 177 -5.43 2.36 -0.95
C TYR A 177 -6.94 2.51 -0.90
N GLY A 178 -7.51 2.54 0.30
CA GLY A 178 -8.95 2.74 0.38
C GLY A 178 -9.51 2.64 1.79
N VAL A 179 -10.80 2.93 1.86
CA VAL A 179 -11.69 2.65 2.99
C VAL A 179 -12.95 2.04 2.43
N ALA A 180 -13.04 0.72 2.49
CA ALA A 180 -14.12 -0.03 1.87
C ALA A 180 -14.55 -1.21 2.76
N HIS A 181 -15.70 -1.79 2.47
CA HIS A 181 -16.22 -2.96 3.17
C HIS A 181 -15.31 -4.17 2.93
N THR A 182 -15.01 -4.92 3.98
CA THR A 182 -14.07 -6.04 3.98
C THR A 182 -14.30 -7.05 2.84
N PRO A 183 -15.55 -7.51 2.55
CA PRO A 183 -15.79 -8.43 1.45
C PRO A 183 -15.41 -7.87 0.07
N LEU A 184 -15.62 -6.56 -0.14
CA LEU A 184 -15.29 -5.89 -1.40
C LEU A 184 -13.78 -5.73 -1.57
N ILE A 185 -13.04 -5.42 -0.49
CA ILE A 185 -11.57 -5.39 -0.50
C ILE A 185 -11.02 -6.76 -0.85
N PHE A 186 -11.55 -7.79 -0.20
CA PHE A 186 -11.12 -9.17 -0.42
C PHE A 186 -11.42 -9.64 -1.85
N ARG A 187 -12.66 -9.40 -2.37
CA ARG A 187 -13.00 -9.70 -3.77
C ARG A 187 -12.04 -9.06 -4.75
N LEU A 188 -11.72 -7.79 -4.56
CA LEU A 188 -10.79 -7.07 -5.44
C LEU A 188 -9.39 -7.69 -5.40
N GLY A 189 -8.86 -8.03 -4.21
CA GLY A 189 -7.59 -8.71 -4.04
C GLY A 189 -7.57 -10.09 -4.70
N TYR A 190 -8.64 -10.87 -4.51
CA TYR A 190 -8.81 -12.18 -5.11
C TYR A 190 -8.82 -12.13 -6.65
N GLN A 191 -9.58 -11.21 -7.24
CA GLN A 191 -9.62 -10.99 -8.69
C GLN A 191 -8.28 -10.50 -9.24
N TRP A 192 -7.53 -9.71 -8.47
CA TRP A 192 -6.20 -9.27 -8.86
C TRP A 192 -5.23 -10.45 -8.96
N GLY A 193 -5.26 -11.35 -8.01
CA GLY A 193 -4.39 -12.52 -7.94
C GLY A 193 -2.91 -12.14 -7.90
N GLN A 194 -2.05 -13.10 -8.21
CA GLN A 194 -0.59 -12.91 -8.18
C GLN A 194 -0.01 -12.34 -9.49
N THR A 195 -0.84 -11.80 -10.37
CA THR A 195 -0.42 -11.38 -11.72
C THR A 195 0.53 -10.18 -11.72
N LYS A 196 0.47 -9.34 -10.69
CA LYS A 196 1.30 -8.13 -10.58
C LYS A 196 1.48 -7.71 -9.14
N VAL A 197 2.70 -7.25 -8.83
CA VAL A 197 3.00 -6.66 -7.51
C VAL A 197 2.21 -5.36 -7.32
N ILE A 198 1.53 -5.27 -6.19
CA ILE A 198 0.84 -4.07 -5.73
C ILE A 198 1.58 -3.50 -4.53
N HIS A 199 1.73 -2.19 -4.54
CA HIS A 199 2.21 -1.43 -3.39
C HIS A 199 1.02 -0.84 -2.65
N PHE A 200 1.13 -0.74 -1.33
CA PHE A 200 0.03 -0.27 -0.49
C PHE A 200 0.31 1.11 0.09
N LEU A 201 -0.74 1.96 0.11
CA LEU A 201 -0.77 3.10 0.99
C LEU A 201 -1.67 2.75 2.17
N HIS A 202 -1.15 2.95 3.38
CA HIS A 202 -1.87 2.73 4.61
C HIS A 202 -2.28 4.05 5.24
N ARG A 203 -3.45 4.08 5.88
CA ARG A 203 -3.95 5.22 6.64
C ARG A 203 -3.47 5.08 8.07
N PHE A 204 -2.31 5.66 8.36
CA PHE A 204 -1.83 5.77 9.73
C PHE A 204 -2.73 6.73 10.51
N ARG A 205 -3.00 6.38 11.78
CA ARG A 205 -3.87 7.15 12.67
C ARG A 205 -3.12 7.54 13.95
N PRO A 206 -2.04 8.34 13.88
CA PRO A 206 -1.31 8.77 15.07
C PRO A 206 -2.14 9.68 15.94
N THR A 207 -3.00 10.52 15.33
CA THR A 207 -3.98 11.40 15.98
C THR A 207 -5.25 11.45 15.13
N GLU A 208 -6.38 11.89 15.72
CA GLU A 208 -7.66 12.00 15.01
C GLU A 208 -7.59 12.99 13.83
N ASP A 209 -6.73 13.99 13.89
CA ASP A 209 -6.59 15.04 12.88
C ASP A 209 -5.65 14.68 11.72
N GLU A 210 -4.69 13.77 11.94
CA GLU A 210 -3.71 13.39 10.92
C GLU A 210 -4.07 12.07 10.22
N GLN A 211 -5.03 12.12 9.30
CA GLN A 211 -5.49 10.95 8.56
C GLN A 211 -4.93 10.92 7.14
N GLU A 212 -3.62 10.81 7.01
CA GLU A 212 -2.97 10.73 5.70
C GLU A 212 -2.68 9.30 5.26
N PHE A 213 -2.83 9.06 3.95
CA PHE A 213 -2.35 7.83 3.34
C PHE A 213 -0.87 7.95 3.02
N LYS A 214 -0.05 7.07 3.60
CA LYS A 214 1.41 6.97 3.41
C LYS A 214 1.78 5.62 2.82
N ALA A 215 2.80 5.58 1.98
CA ALA A 215 3.32 4.32 1.49
C ALA A 215 3.86 3.47 2.65
N LEU A 216 3.47 2.20 2.68
CA LEU A 216 4.05 1.25 3.62
C LEU A 216 5.53 1.04 3.30
N PRO A 217 6.42 1.11 4.29
CA PRO A 217 7.82 0.76 4.11
C PRO A 217 7.94 -0.73 3.74
N GLU A 218 8.99 -1.10 3.02
CA GLU A 218 9.23 -2.50 2.68
C GLU A 218 9.57 -3.32 3.92
N TYR A 219 10.45 -2.78 4.76
CA TYR A 219 10.93 -3.42 5.98
C TYR A 219 10.64 -2.55 7.20
N TYR A 220 10.39 -3.20 8.32
CA TYR A 220 10.37 -2.58 9.64
C TYR A 220 11.34 -3.36 10.53
N VAL A 221 12.03 -2.69 11.46
CA VAL A 221 12.97 -3.34 12.40
C VAL A 221 12.18 -4.38 13.20
N GLU A 222 12.68 -5.61 13.19
CA GLU A 222 12.00 -6.81 13.68
C GLU A 222 11.51 -6.69 15.13
N GLU A 223 10.20 -6.65 15.30
CA GLU A 223 9.60 -7.32 16.45
C GLU A 223 9.45 -8.81 16.10
N LYS A 224 9.87 -9.71 17.01
CA LYS A 224 9.56 -11.13 16.88
C LYS A 224 8.09 -11.28 16.51
N MET A 225 7.78 -12.12 15.50
CA MET A 225 6.40 -12.41 15.13
C MET A 225 5.64 -12.84 16.40
N ALA A 226 4.84 -11.90 16.93
CA ALA A 226 3.93 -12.21 18.03
C ALA A 226 2.84 -13.14 17.47
N PHE A 227 2.80 -14.35 18.01
CA PHE A 227 2.11 -15.42 17.38
C PHE A 227 0.63 -15.45 17.67
N LEU A 228 -0.06 -15.77 16.68
CA LEU A 228 -1.37 -16.26 16.39
C LEU A 228 -1.71 -17.47 17.27
N HIS A 229 -2.67 -17.35 18.16
CA HIS A 229 -3.27 -18.49 18.79
C HIS A 229 -4.36 -19.05 17.86
N SER A 230 -4.21 -20.28 17.43
CA SER A 230 -5.29 -21.04 16.83
C SER A 230 -5.95 -21.88 17.93
N ASP A 231 -7.12 -21.48 18.36
CA ASP A 231 -7.90 -22.28 19.28
C ASP A 231 -8.77 -23.28 18.51
N ARG A 232 -8.89 -24.50 19.05
CA ARG A 232 -9.90 -25.52 18.73
C ARG A 232 -9.68 -26.45 17.54
N LEU A 233 -8.53 -26.47 16.87
CA LEU A 233 -8.25 -27.54 15.91
C LEU A 233 -8.11 -28.91 16.55
N ASP A 234 -7.80 -28.95 17.85
CA ASP A 234 -7.51 -30.16 18.60
C ASP A 234 -8.65 -30.58 19.54
N GLU A 235 -9.79 -29.91 19.58
CA GLU A 235 -10.93 -30.33 20.42
C GLU A 235 -11.63 -31.56 19.83
N PRO A 236 -11.76 -32.66 20.61
CA PRO A 236 -12.27 -33.93 20.11
C PRO A 236 -13.78 -33.94 19.77
N ASN A 237 -14.52 -32.88 20.06
CA ASN A 237 -15.96 -32.80 19.91
C ASN A 237 -16.43 -32.12 18.61
N PHE A 238 -15.53 -31.65 17.77
CA PHE A 238 -15.94 -31.15 16.47
C PHE A 238 -16.25 -32.28 15.51
N SER A 239 -17.40 -32.19 14.89
CA SER A 239 -17.83 -33.14 13.85
C SER A 239 -16.71 -33.27 12.81
N LEU A 240 -16.03 -34.42 12.82
CA LEU A 240 -15.00 -34.79 11.83
C LEU A 240 -15.51 -34.75 10.36
N GLN A 241 -16.79 -34.43 10.18
CA GLN A 241 -17.50 -34.45 8.89
C GLN A 241 -17.81 -33.06 8.34
N SER A 242 -17.53 -31.96 9.07
CA SER A 242 -17.80 -30.64 8.53
C SER A 242 -16.87 -30.30 7.38
N LYS A 243 -17.45 -29.92 6.26
CA LYS A 243 -16.74 -29.41 5.07
C LYS A 243 -16.60 -27.89 5.06
N HIS A 244 -17.05 -27.25 6.13
CA HIS A 244 -17.04 -25.80 6.31
C HIS A 244 -16.01 -25.40 7.36
N LEU A 245 -15.17 -24.43 7.03
CA LEU A 245 -14.15 -23.85 7.90
C LEU A 245 -14.46 -22.37 8.14
N LEU A 246 -14.68 -21.97 9.38
CA LEU A 246 -14.82 -20.57 9.75
C LEU A 246 -13.48 -20.03 10.27
N VAL A 247 -12.91 -19.10 9.51
CA VAL A 247 -11.63 -18.44 9.79
C VAL A 247 -11.90 -17.06 10.33
N SER A 248 -11.51 -16.78 11.57
CA SER A 248 -11.57 -15.45 12.15
C SER A 248 -10.17 -14.85 12.25
N ILE A 249 -9.99 -13.62 11.74
CA ILE A 249 -8.70 -12.91 11.76
C ILE A 249 -8.89 -11.57 12.47
N ALA A 250 -8.34 -11.46 13.68
CA ALA A 250 -8.44 -10.29 14.55
C ALA A 250 -7.07 -9.65 14.77
N THR A 251 -6.77 -8.57 14.04
CA THR A 251 -5.53 -7.79 14.20
C THR A 251 -5.77 -6.34 14.55
N THR A 252 -6.98 -5.83 14.31
CA THR A 252 -7.37 -4.44 14.61
C THR A 252 -8.29 -4.37 15.83
N TYR A 253 -9.36 -5.14 15.81
CA TYR A 253 -10.33 -5.29 16.89
C TYR A 253 -10.59 -6.77 17.17
N PRO A 254 -10.89 -7.15 18.41
CA PRO A 254 -11.26 -8.50 18.74
C PRO A 254 -12.58 -8.90 18.04
N ILE A 255 -12.63 -10.16 17.59
CA ILE A 255 -13.84 -10.79 17.09
C ILE A 255 -14.39 -11.63 18.22
N LYS A 256 -15.64 -11.37 18.62
CA LYS A 256 -16.28 -12.08 19.71
C LYS A 256 -16.97 -13.33 19.20
N GLU A 257 -17.02 -14.38 20.02
CA GLU A 257 -17.70 -15.62 19.69
C GLU A 257 -19.21 -15.40 19.44
N GLU A 258 -19.82 -14.47 20.18
CA GLU A 258 -21.21 -14.07 20.01
C GLU A 258 -21.49 -13.54 18.59
N ASP A 259 -20.52 -12.82 17.99
CA ASP A 259 -20.65 -12.27 16.63
C ASP A 259 -20.64 -13.40 15.59
N LEU A 260 -19.91 -14.50 15.86
CA LEU A 260 -19.78 -15.65 14.96
C LEU A 260 -21.04 -16.51 14.91
N SER A 261 -21.87 -16.47 15.93
CA SER A 261 -23.14 -17.21 16.00
C SER A 261 -24.12 -16.85 14.90
N TYR A 262 -23.99 -15.66 14.29
CA TYR A 262 -24.79 -15.27 13.12
C TYR A 262 -24.40 -16.00 11.84
N ILE A 263 -23.17 -16.49 11.75
CA ILE A 263 -22.67 -17.23 10.59
C ILE A 263 -22.82 -18.74 10.82
N ASP A 264 -22.59 -19.19 12.04
CA ASP A 264 -22.62 -20.60 12.44
C ASP A 264 -23.45 -20.77 13.70
N PRO A 265 -24.81 -20.64 13.60
CA PRO A 265 -25.69 -20.68 14.74
C PRO A 265 -25.73 -22.08 15.40
N THR A 266 -25.46 -23.13 14.65
CA THR A 266 -25.42 -24.50 15.12
C THR A 266 -24.06 -24.94 15.67
N ASN A 267 -23.05 -24.09 15.55
CA ASN A 267 -21.65 -24.33 15.92
C ASN A 267 -21.11 -25.65 15.33
N THR A 268 -21.40 -25.86 14.04
CA THR A 268 -21.01 -27.07 13.29
C THR A 268 -19.79 -26.91 12.42
N MET A 269 -19.37 -25.67 12.17
CA MET A 269 -18.19 -25.38 11.36
C MET A 269 -16.90 -25.62 12.14
N ILE A 270 -15.86 -26.11 11.46
CA ILE A 270 -14.51 -26.14 12.02
C ILE A 270 -14.04 -24.69 12.21
N ARG A 271 -13.40 -24.40 13.36
CA ARG A 271 -12.94 -23.06 13.73
C ARG A 271 -11.43 -22.93 13.58
N TYR A 272 -10.98 -21.85 12.96
CA TYR A 272 -9.59 -21.43 12.93
C TYR A 272 -9.50 -19.97 13.31
N ASN A 273 -9.20 -19.70 14.58
CA ASN A 273 -9.17 -18.36 15.14
C ASN A 273 -7.73 -17.83 15.17
N ILE A 274 -7.54 -16.66 14.60
CA ILE A 274 -6.25 -15.99 14.46
C ILE A 274 -6.34 -14.65 15.17
N GLN A 275 -5.59 -14.50 16.24
CA GLN A 275 -5.55 -13.28 17.03
C GLN A 275 -4.11 -12.88 17.33
N VAL A 276 -3.81 -11.58 17.32
CA VAL A 276 -2.50 -11.04 17.67
C VAL A 276 -2.52 -10.49 19.10
N ASP A 277 -1.39 -10.56 19.80
CA ASP A 277 -1.28 -10.11 21.20
C ASP A 277 -1.54 -8.62 21.38
N ARG A 278 -1.10 -7.82 20.41
CA ARG A 278 -1.31 -6.37 20.40
C ARG A 278 -2.09 -5.96 19.18
N MET A 279 -3.40 -5.86 19.33
CA MET A 279 -4.27 -5.38 18.27
C MET A 279 -4.14 -3.87 18.10
N GLY A 280 -4.29 -3.40 16.87
CA GLY A 280 -4.31 -1.98 16.55
C GLY A 280 -4.36 -1.71 15.06
N TYR A 281 -4.78 -0.50 14.71
CA TYR A 281 -4.87 -0.10 13.30
C TYR A 281 -3.54 -0.20 12.56
N ASP A 282 -2.43 0.08 13.25
CA ASP A 282 -1.09 0.11 12.68
C ASP A 282 -0.29 -1.17 12.97
N PHE A 283 -0.98 -2.27 13.33
CA PHE A 283 -0.33 -3.56 13.51
C PHE A 283 0.48 -3.95 12.27
N PHE A 284 -0.10 -3.79 11.09
CA PHE A 284 0.60 -4.00 9.83
C PHE A 284 1.24 -2.71 9.34
N ASN A 285 2.45 -2.44 9.79
CA ASN A 285 3.21 -1.23 9.52
C ASN A 285 4.28 -1.35 8.41
N SER A 286 4.40 -2.53 7.78
CA SER A 286 5.31 -2.78 6.66
C SER A 286 4.78 -3.85 5.70
N ASN A 287 5.25 -3.81 4.45
CA ASN A 287 4.91 -4.82 3.45
C ASN A 287 5.42 -6.21 3.85
N GLN A 288 6.62 -6.30 4.42
CA GLN A 288 7.18 -7.56 4.89
C GLN A 288 6.30 -8.22 5.96
N LYS A 289 5.82 -7.45 6.94
CA LYS A 289 4.95 -7.97 8.00
C LYS A 289 3.63 -8.49 7.43
N ILE A 290 3.02 -7.75 6.50
CA ILE A 290 1.81 -8.20 5.78
C ILE A 290 2.06 -9.55 5.10
N ARG A 291 3.13 -9.65 4.31
CA ARG A 291 3.46 -10.88 3.58
C ARG A 291 3.67 -12.05 4.52
N SER A 292 4.53 -11.89 5.52
CA SER A 292 4.88 -12.98 6.44
C SER A 292 3.67 -13.56 7.16
N TYR A 293 2.74 -12.70 7.59
CA TYR A 293 1.52 -13.18 8.26
C TYR A 293 0.53 -13.80 7.28
N ALA A 294 0.32 -13.19 6.12
CA ALA A 294 -0.59 -13.72 5.12
C ALA A 294 -0.11 -15.06 4.57
N ASP A 295 1.16 -15.18 4.20
CA ASP A 295 1.75 -16.40 3.65
C ASP A 295 1.61 -17.56 4.64
N ARG A 296 1.88 -17.31 5.93
CA ARG A 296 1.68 -18.32 6.96
C ARG A 296 0.23 -18.76 7.10
N ILE A 297 -0.72 -17.82 7.16
CA ILE A 297 -2.14 -18.14 7.22
C ILE A 297 -2.55 -19.00 6.03
N ILE A 298 -2.09 -18.65 4.84
CA ILE A 298 -2.36 -19.41 3.61
C ILE A 298 -1.80 -20.84 3.70
N ASP A 299 -0.60 -21.00 4.23
CA ASP A 299 0.01 -22.34 4.37
C ASP A 299 -0.75 -23.21 5.38
N ASP A 300 -1.17 -22.63 6.50
CA ASP A 300 -2.02 -23.31 7.48
C ASP A 300 -3.39 -23.69 6.88
N LEU A 301 -4.02 -22.77 6.13
CA LEU A 301 -5.28 -23.06 5.43
C LEU A 301 -5.15 -24.16 4.38
N ARG A 302 -4.06 -24.15 3.59
CA ARG A 302 -3.77 -25.22 2.61
C ARG A 302 -3.67 -26.59 3.28
N LYS A 303 -3.02 -26.63 4.43
CA LYS A 303 -2.91 -27.84 5.23
C LYS A 303 -4.27 -28.32 5.74
N LEU A 304 -5.05 -27.43 6.34
CA LEU A 304 -6.39 -27.72 6.86
C LEU A 304 -7.35 -28.21 5.77
N VAL A 305 -7.39 -27.52 4.62
CA VAL A 305 -8.25 -27.92 3.49
C VAL A 305 -7.92 -29.32 3.01
N ARG A 306 -6.63 -29.66 2.90
CA ARG A 306 -6.19 -30.97 2.45
C ARG A 306 -6.46 -32.07 3.47
N GLU A 307 -6.17 -31.82 4.75
CA GLU A 307 -6.27 -32.82 5.83
C GLU A 307 -7.71 -33.07 6.25
N ARG A 308 -8.58 -32.07 6.16
CA ARG A 308 -9.98 -32.14 6.64
C ARG A 308 -11.01 -32.20 5.52
N GLY A 309 -10.60 -32.11 4.26
CA GLY A 309 -11.52 -32.14 3.11
C GLY A 309 -12.47 -30.93 3.08
N ILE A 310 -11.97 -29.74 3.49
CA ILE A 310 -12.76 -28.52 3.51
C ILE A 310 -13.15 -28.10 2.10
N GLU A 311 -14.43 -27.85 1.88
CA GLU A 311 -14.98 -27.38 0.60
C GLU A 311 -15.28 -25.87 0.62
N THR A 312 -15.67 -25.33 1.77
CA THR A 312 -16.04 -23.91 1.90
C THR A 312 -15.26 -23.26 3.05
N ILE A 313 -14.64 -22.14 2.79
CA ILE A 313 -13.99 -21.30 3.79
C ILE A 313 -14.84 -20.04 4.00
N HIS A 314 -15.20 -19.78 5.24
CA HIS A 314 -15.91 -18.59 5.69
C HIS A 314 -14.94 -17.67 6.41
N PHE A 315 -14.73 -16.46 5.90
CA PHE A 315 -13.85 -15.48 6.51
C PHE A 315 -14.61 -14.38 7.25
N VAL A 316 -14.15 -14.10 8.46
CA VAL A 316 -14.45 -12.89 9.22
C VAL A 316 -13.13 -12.19 9.56
N ILE A 317 -12.96 -10.95 9.09
CA ILE A 317 -11.69 -10.27 9.12
C ILE A 317 -11.83 -8.89 9.75
N SER A 318 -11.14 -8.69 10.87
CA SER A 318 -10.93 -7.40 11.54
C SER A 318 -9.46 -7.00 11.40
N SER A 319 -9.11 -6.42 10.24
CA SER A 319 -7.73 -6.13 9.90
C SER A 319 -7.59 -4.90 9.00
N SER A 320 -6.33 -4.51 8.72
CA SER A 320 -6.05 -3.40 7.82
C SER A 320 -6.41 -3.72 6.36
N VAL A 321 -6.75 -2.68 5.60
CA VAL A 321 -7.06 -2.79 4.16
C VAL A 321 -5.92 -3.43 3.36
N PRO A 322 -4.65 -3.03 3.53
CA PRO A 322 -3.53 -3.66 2.84
C PRO A 322 -3.39 -5.16 3.11
N PHE A 323 -3.54 -5.57 4.37
CA PHE A 323 -3.46 -6.98 4.73
C PHE A 323 -4.61 -7.80 4.13
N THR A 324 -5.84 -7.31 4.25
CA THR A 324 -7.03 -7.99 3.69
C THR A 324 -6.91 -8.17 2.18
N PHE A 325 -6.44 -7.14 1.47
CA PHE A 325 -6.22 -7.23 0.03
C PHE A 325 -5.12 -8.23 -0.32
N TYR A 326 -3.96 -8.18 0.37
CA TYR A 326 -2.85 -9.07 0.09
C TYR A 326 -3.19 -10.54 0.41
N LEU A 327 -3.85 -10.80 1.53
CA LEU A 327 -4.33 -12.15 1.88
C LEU A 327 -5.19 -12.72 0.75
N ALA A 328 -6.17 -11.95 0.28
CA ALA A 328 -7.04 -12.35 -0.82
C ALA A 328 -6.27 -12.58 -2.13
N GLN A 329 -5.25 -11.75 -2.41
CA GLN A 329 -4.40 -11.87 -3.58
C GLN A 329 -3.62 -13.20 -3.62
N GLN A 330 -3.31 -13.78 -2.45
CA GLN A 330 -2.63 -15.06 -2.33
C GLN A 330 -3.58 -16.27 -2.44
N MET A 331 -4.90 -16.07 -2.33
CA MET A 331 -5.88 -17.14 -2.46
C MET A 331 -6.00 -17.58 -3.93
N ASN A 332 -5.82 -18.86 -4.18
CA ASN A 332 -5.85 -19.41 -5.53
C ASN A 332 -7.06 -20.34 -5.69
N THR A 333 -7.83 -20.16 -6.77
CA THR A 333 -9.01 -20.96 -7.11
C THR A 333 -8.74 -22.46 -7.16
N ASN A 334 -7.53 -22.86 -7.59
CA ASN A 334 -7.16 -24.27 -7.68
C ASN A 334 -6.97 -24.94 -6.32
N GLN A 335 -6.84 -24.15 -5.25
CA GLN A 335 -6.58 -24.66 -3.89
C GLN A 335 -7.77 -24.53 -2.96
N PHE A 336 -8.65 -23.58 -3.24
CA PHE A 336 -9.79 -23.23 -2.41
C PHE A 336 -11.05 -23.18 -3.28
N SER A 337 -11.97 -24.13 -3.06
CA SER A 337 -13.13 -24.32 -3.95
C SER A 337 -14.14 -23.19 -3.79
N LYS A 338 -14.44 -22.79 -2.55
CA LYS A 338 -15.40 -21.76 -2.24
C LYS A 338 -14.92 -20.90 -1.07
N ILE A 339 -15.03 -19.58 -1.23
CA ILE A 339 -14.59 -18.59 -0.25
C ILE A 339 -15.67 -17.56 -0.06
N ILE A 340 -16.21 -17.45 1.16
CA ILE A 340 -17.19 -16.45 1.54
C ILE A 340 -16.59 -15.51 2.57
N VAL A 341 -16.67 -14.21 2.34
CA VAL A 341 -16.14 -13.18 3.26
C VAL A 341 -17.27 -12.34 3.78
N TYR A 342 -17.41 -12.22 5.10
CA TYR A 342 -18.53 -11.55 5.74
C TYR A 342 -18.21 -10.12 6.16
N HIS A 343 -19.24 -9.28 6.12
CA HIS A 343 -19.20 -7.90 6.59
C HIS A 343 -19.80 -7.78 7.99
N PHE A 344 -19.06 -7.07 8.86
CA PHE A 344 -19.52 -6.76 10.21
C PHE A 344 -20.23 -5.41 10.24
N GLU A 345 -21.47 -5.41 10.69
CA GLU A 345 -22.30 -4.22 10.82
C GLU A 345 -23.15 -4.29 12.09
N ARG A 346 -23.09 -3.26 12.93
CA ARG A 346 -23.93 -3.13 14.12
C ARG A 346 -23.88 -4.31 15.10
N GLY A 347 -22.70 -4.80 15.38
CA GLY A 347 -22.51 -5.88 16.33
C GLY A 347 -22.79 -7.27 15.79
N LYS A 348 -22.97 -7.44 14.47
CA LYS A 348 -23.19 -8.75 13.86
C LYS A 348 -22.68 -8.81 12.43
N TYR A 349 -22.45 -10.01 11.93
CA TYR A 349 -22.20 -10.25 10.51
C TYR A 349 -23.53 -10.38 9.78
N THR A 350 -23.80 -9.47 8.83
CA THR A 350 -25.12 -9.35 8.18
C THR A 350 -25.15 -9.93 6.78
N TRP A 351 -24.10 -9.69 6.01
CA TRP A 351 -23.96 -10.20 4.65
C TRP A 351 -22.50 -10.52 4.33
N GLY A 352 -22.29 -11.28 3.27
CA GLY A 352 -20.98 -11.64 2.77
C GLY A 352 -20.96 -11.75 1.25
N ILE A 353 -19.76 -11.96 0.72
CA ILE A 353 -19.55 -12.19 -0.71
C ILE A 353 -18.82 -13.51 -0.89
N ASP A 354 -19.38 -14.40 -1.69
CA ASP A 354 -18.67 -15.52 -2.29
C ASP A 354 -17.76 -14.98 -3.40
N VAL A 355 -16.48 -14.88 -3.11
CA VAL A 355 -15.51 -14.28 -4.04
C VAL A 355 -15.11 -15.22 -5.18
N THR A 356 -15.48 -16.49 -5.09
CA THR A 356 -15.25 -17.51 -6.13
C THR A 356 -16.38 -17.55 -7.17
N GLU A 357 -17.54 -16.97 -6.83
CA GLU A 357 -18.69 -16.90 -7.72
C GLU A 357 -18.55 -15.72 -8.70
N SER A 358 -18.77 -16.01 -9.97
CA SER A 358 -18.68 -15.01 -11.06
C SER A 358 -19.97 -14.21 -11.26
N ASP A 359 -21.11 -14.78 -10.91
CA ASP A 359 -22.40 -14.09 -10.97
C ASP A 359 -22.54 -13.18 -9.75
N GLU A 360 -22.68 -11.88 -9.98
CA GLU A 360 -22.70 -10.88 -8.90
C GLU A 360 -23.86 -11.12 -7.91
N ARG A 361 -25.04 -11.49 -8.40
CA ARG A 361 -26.21 -11.74 -7.57
C ARG A 361 -26.04 -13.02 -6.74
N LYS A 362 -25.56 -14.09 -7.35
CA LYS A 362 -25.30 -15.35 -6.65
C LYS A 362 -24.14 -15.24 -5.67
N SER A 363 -23.24 -14.28 -5.86
CA SER A 363 -22.11 -14.06 -4.96
C SER A 363 -22.54 -13.47 -3.61
N VAL A 364 -23.64 -12.74 -3.53
CA VAL A 364 -24.12 -12.17 -2.25
C VAL A 364 -24.71 -13.27 -1.37
N LYS A 365 -24.28 -13.29 -0.12
CA LYS A 365 -24.72 -14.24 0.92
C LYS A 365 -25.23 -13.48 2.13
N TRP A 366 -26.40 -13.83 2.63
CA TRP A 366 -26.96 -13.24 3.84
C TRP A 366 -26.73 -14.18 5.02
N ALA A 367 -26.19 -13.67 6.13
CA ALA A 367 -26.05 -14.43 7.36
C ALA A 367 -27.45 -14.79 7.89
N GLY A 368 -27.64 -16.01 8.37
CA GLY A 368 -28.92 -16.52 8.85
C GLY A 368 -29.78 -17.26 7.81
N ILE A 369 -29.45 -17.17 6.50
CA ILE A 369 -30.18 -17.92 5.44
C ILE A 369 -29.47 -19.25 5.09
N ILE A 370 -28.37 -19.55 5.76
CA ILE A 370 -27.57 -20.75 5.47
C ILE A 370 -28.34 -22.06 5.81
N GLU A 371 -29.40 -21.97 6.60
CA GLU A 371 -30.17 -23.14 7.03
C GLU A 371 -30.93 -23.87 5.90
N GLU A 372 -31.33 -23.19 4.81
CA GLU A 372 -32.08 -23.84 3.73
C GLU A 372 -31.23 -24.56 2.68
N GLN A 373 -29.90 -24.37 2.69
CA GLN A 373 -28.99 -24.97 1.68
C GLN A 373 -28.18 -26.16 2.18
N MET A 374 -28.29 -26.52 3.46
CA MET A 374 -27.59 -27.68 4.07
C MET A 374 -28.45 -28.94 4.20
N ASN A 375 -29.68 -28.96 3.68
CA ASN A 375 -30.56 -30.14 3.62
C ASN A 375 -30.58 -30.77 2.24
#